data_a089c91575c053e4dbcb7156a9e91037
#
_entry.id   a089c91575c053e4dbcb7156a9e91037
#
_cell.length_a   1.000
_cell.length_b   1.000
_cell.length_c   1.000
_cell.angle_alpha   90.00
_cell.angle_beta   90.00
_cell.angle_gamma   90.00
#
_symmetry.space_group_name_H-M   'P 1'
#
loop_
_entity.id
_entity.type
_entity.pdbx_description
1 polymer ?
#
loop_
_entity_poly.entity_id
_entity_poly.type
_entity_poly.pdbx_seq_one_letter_code
_entity_poly.pdbx_strand_id
1 'polypeptide(L)'
;GKNMEECQNILEIRNLKKSYMINKENSLQVLKGLNISIGSGEMVALMGASGCGKTTLINLICGIDKADSGSIMIDHEEITKMRRSKMAVFRRNNIGLIFQDFNLLESLNVKDNILLPLILENRIEDSEEKLKQIAEVLSIADIMGKSVTDISGGQKQRVAIARALINTPQIILADEPTGNLDSKSTENVMEYLVDINRKFKITLVMVTHDSYAASFCDKVILLKDGIQFLEIEKNNKSNSTFLKDIYELLKRIGGE
;
A
#
# COMPACT_ATOMS: atom_id res chain seq x y z
N GLY A 1 -13.25 4.12 34.53
CA GLY A 1 -13.17 4.76 33.24
C GLY A 1 -12.11 4.07 32.41
N LYS A 2 -12.51 3.25 31.40
CA LYS A 2 -11.57 2.77 30.40
C LYS A 2 -11.32 3.95 29.46
N ASN A 3 -10.09 4.43 29.41
CA ASN A 3 -9.62 5.28 28.33
C ASN A 3 -9.76 4.46 27.04
N MET A 4 -10.76 4.75 26.22
CA MET A 4 -10.71 4.43 24.81
C MET A 4 -9.61 5.33 24.25
N GLU A 5 -8.43 4.76 23.98
CA GLU A 5 -7.48 5.37 23.06
C GLU A 5 -8.26 5.57 21.77
N GLU A 6 -8.57 6.82 21.43
CA GLU A 6 -9.11 7.16 20.13
C GLU A 6 -8.10 6.62 19.12
N CYS A 7 -8.51 5.63 18.34
CA CYS A 7 -7.71 5.06 17.28
C CYS A 7 -7.48 6.19 16.28
N GLN A 8 -6.28 6.78 16.31
CA GLN A 8 -5.95 7.93 15.51
C GLN A 8 -5.88 7.51 14.04
N ASN A 9 -6.69 8.11 13.19
CA ASN A 9 -6.64 7.84 11.77
C ASN A 9 -5.36 8.41 11.16
N ILE A 10 -4.60 7.55 10.46
CA ILE A 10 -3.39 7.95 9.73
C ILE A 10 -3.73 8.44 8.33
N LEU A 11 -4.77 7.90 7.72
CA LEU A 11 -5.26 8.30 6.41
C LEU A 11 -6.75 8.64 6.50
N GLU A 12 -7.10 9.84 6.06
CA GLU A 12 -8.49 10.28 5.93
C GLU A 12 -8.72 10.85 4.54
N ILE A 13 -9.67 10.28 3.84
CA ILE A 13 -10.13 10.73 2.53
C ILE A 13 -11.57 11.17 2.67
N ARG A 14 -11.87 12.40 2.26
CA ARG A 14 -13.20 12.99 2.37
C ARG A 14 -13.67 13.54 1.04
N ASN A 15 -14.82 13.03 0.58
CA ASN A 15 -15.52 13.48 -0.62
C ASN A 15 -14.61 13.64 -1.84
N LEU A 16 -13.70 12.68 -2.04
CA LEU A 16 -12.69 12.75 -3.08
C LEU A 16 -13.30 12.47 -4.44
N LYS A 17 -13.09 13.39 -5.38
CA LYS A 17 -13.58 13.31 -6.74
C LYS A 17 -12.43 13.42 -7.73
N LYS A 18 -12.50 12.59 -8.77
CA LYS A 18 -11.56 12.62 -9.89
C LYS A 18 -12.24 12.19 -11.17
N SER A 19 -12.03 12.98 -12.21
CA SER A 19 -12.48 12.71 -13.59
C SER A 19 -11.33 12.84 -14.56
N TYR A 20 -11.39 12.07 -15.64
CA TYR A 20 -10.45 12.14 -16.76
C TYR A 20 -11.18 12.48 -18.03
N MET A 21 -10.62 13.35 -18.86
CA MET A 21 -11.13 13.65 -20.18
C MET A 21 -10.88 12.45 -21.11
N ILE A 22 -11.95 11.91 -21.73
CA ILE A 22 -11.85 10.89 -22.75
C ILE A 22 -11.59 11.54 -24.11
N ASN A 23 -12.31 12.64 -24.38
CA ASN A 23 -12.16 13.48 -25.55
C ASN A 23 -12.62 14.92 -25.22
N LYS A 24 -12.66 15.82 -26.20
CA LYS A 24 -13.01 17.23 -25.97
C LYS A 24 -14.41 17.46 -25.37
N GLU A 25 -15.30 16.49 -25.52
CA GLU A 25 -16.72 16.64 -25.12
C GLU A 25 -17.12 15.71 -23.96
N ASN A 26 -16.35 14.67 -23.69
CA ASN A 26 -16.70 13.64 -22.73
C ASN A 26 -15.61 13.46 -21.65
N SER A 27 -16.05 13.35 -20.41
CA SER A 27 -15.20 12.99 -19.27
C SER A 27 -15.71 11.72 -18.58
N LEU A 28 -14.81 10.97 -17.99
CA LEU A 28 -15.12 9.81 -17.15
C LEU A 28 -14.83 10.16 -15.70
N GLN A 29 -15.87 10.19 -14.87
CA GLN A 29 -15.70 10.35 -13.43
C GLN A 29 -15.35 8.99 -12.81
N VAL A 30 -14.14 8.87 -12.29
CA VAL A 30 -13.59 7.64 -11.70
C VAL A 30 -13.84 7.58 -10.20
N LEU A 31 -13.65 8.70 -9.48
CA LEU A 31 -13.98 8.85 -8.06
C LEU A 31 -15.14 9.85 -7.91
N LYS A 32 -16.17 9.44 -7.19
CA LYS A 32 -17.46 10.12 -7.13
C LYS A 32 -17.84 10.62 -5.73
N GLY A 33 -16.87 11.02 -4.94
CA GLY A 33 -17.09 11.44 -3.56
C GLY A 33 -16.69 10.33 -2.59
N LEU A 34 -15.49 9.79 -2.77
CA LEU A 34 -14.97 8.72 -1.95
C LEU A 34 -14.65 9.18 -0.54
N ASN A 35 -15.09 8.42 0.46
CA ASN A 35 -14.75 8.60 1.87
C ASN A 35 -14.09 7.34 2.40
N ILE A 36 -12.88 7.45 2.96
CA ILE A 36 -12.13 6.36 3.56
C ILE A 36 -11.44 6.87 4.82
N SER A 37 -11.46 6.08 5.88
CA SER A 37 -10.68 6.31 7.10
C SER A 37 -9.91 5.05 7.45
N ILE A 38 -8.60 5.20 7.69
CA ILE A 38 -7.71 4.09 8.06
C ILE A 38 -6.96 4.48 9.33
N GLY A 39 -7.07 3.64 10.35
CA GLY A 39 -6.39 3.82 11.63
C GLY A 39 -4.89 3.52 11.55
N SER A 40 -4.14 4.17 12.43
CA SER A 40 -2.70 3.93 12.56
C SER A 40 -2.41 2.47 12.91
N GLY A 41 -1.48 1.85 12.18
CA GLY A 41 -1.08 0.46 12.36
C GLY A 41 -2.00 -0.58 11.74
N GLU A 42 -3.11 -0.18 11.10
CA GLU A 42 -3.98 -1.12 10.38
C GLU A 42 -3.32 -1.62 9.08
N MET A 43 -3.64 -2.84 8.73
CA MET A 43 -3.35 -3.44 7.43
C MET A 43 -4.66 -3.61 6.67
N VAL A 44 -4.86 -2.82 5.61
CA VAL A 44 -6.13 -2.68 4.91
C VAL A 44 -5.99 -3.06 3.44
N ALA A 45 -6.92 -3.87 2.94
CA ALA A 45 -7.06 -4.14 1.51
C ALA A 45 -8.17 -3.27 0.90
N LEU A 46 -7.86 -2.59 -0.17
CA LEU A 46 -8.83 -1.93 -1.05
C LEU A 46 -9.10 -2.85 -2.23
N MET A 47 -10.33 -3.31 -2.36
CA MET A 47 -10.76 -4.21 -3.42
C MET A 47 -11.83 -3.56 -4.29
N GLY A 48 -12.00 -4.08 -5.47
CA GLY A 48 -13.04 -3.66 -6.41
C GLY A 48 -12.73 -4.14 -7.83
N ALA A 49 -13.72 -4.03 -8.70
CA ALA A 49 -13.56 -4.37 -10.11
C ALA A 49 -12.54 -3.45 -10.79
N SER A 50 -11.97 -3.91 -11.89
CA SER A 50 -11.13 -3.09 -12.77
C SER A 50 -11.87 -1.80 -13.17
N GLY A 51 -11.17 -0.66 -13.11
CA GLY A 51 -11.77 0.65 -13.43
C GLY A 51 -12.59 1.29 -12.30
N CYS A 52 -12.64 0.70 -11.09
CA CYS A 52 -13.34 1.29 -9.94
C CYS A 52 -12.56 2.41 -9.22
N GLY A 53 -11.36 2.77 -9.70
CA GLY A 53 -10.57 3.88 -9.18
C GLY A 53 -9.43 3.51 -8.25
N LYS A 54 -9.09 2.23 -8.09
CA LYS A 54 -8.02 1.77 -7.18
C LYS A 54 -6.65 2.38 -7.52
N THR A 55 -6.20 2.27 -8.77
CA THR A 55 -4.93 2.84 -9.23
C THR A 55 -4.96 4.37 -9.20
N THR A 56 -6.08 4.97 -9.58
CA THR A 56 -6.31 6.41 -9.46
C THR A 56 -6.13 6.87 -8.03
N LEU A 57 -6.71 6.15 -7.07
CA LEU A 57 -6.62 6.48 -5.65
C LEU A 57 -5.17 6.45 -5.15
N ILE A 58 -4.39 5.43 -5.51
CA ILE A 58 -2.96 5.36 -5.17
C ILE A 58 -2.21 6.57 -5.75
N ASN A 59 -2.44 6.93 -7.00
CA ASN A 59 -1.80 8.08 -7.64
C ASN A 59 -2.14 9.40 -6.95
N LEU A 60 -3.37 9.56 -6.47
CA LEU A 60 -3.79 10.75 -5.71
C LEU A 60 -3.15 10.81 -4.32
N ILE A 61 -3.10 9.69 -3.60
CA ILE A 61 -2.46 9.62 -2.27
C ILE A 61 -0.95 9.87 -2.39
N CYS A 62 -0.31 9.40 -3.46
CA CYS A 62 1.11 9.65 -3.71
C CYS A 62 1.42 11.05 -4.25
N GLY A 63 0.40 11.84 -4.61
CA GLY A 63 0.59 13.15 -5.23
C GLY A 63 1.16 13.11 -6.65
N ILE A 64 1.09 11.96 -7.32
CA ILE A 64 1.46 11.82 -8.73
C ILE A 64 0.40 12.49 -9.60
N ASP A 65 -0.85 12.41 -9.20
CA ASP A 65 -2.00 13.08 -9.81
C ASP A 65 -2.70 13.97 -8.79
N LYS A 66 -3.56 14.86 -9.24
CA LYS A 66 -4.33 15.79 -8.40
C LYS A 66 -5.80 15.45 -8.45
N ALA A 67 -6.46 15.51 -7.28
CA ALA A 67 -7.90 15.42 -7.16
C ALA A 67 -8.59 16.66 -7.76
N ASP A 68 -9.79 16.47 -8.31
CA ASP A 68 -10.63 17.58 -8.77
C ASP A 68 -11.26 18.31 -7.58
N SER A 69 -11.65 17.57 -6.55
CA SER A 69 -12.17 18.11 -5.30
C SER A 69 -12.05 17.06 -4.17
N GLY A 70 -12.39 17.48 -2.96
CA GLY A 70 -12.24 16.68 -1.77
C GLY A 70 -10.86 16.84 -1.11
N SER A 71 -10.61 16.04 -0.08
CA SER A 71 -9.36 16.13 0.68
C SER A 71 -8.76 14.76 0.99
N ILE A 72 -7.43 14.72 1.05
CA ILE A 72 -6.64 13.61 1.54
C ILE A 72 -5.75 14.13 2.66
N MET A 73 -5.86 13.51 3.83
CA MET A 73 -5.02 13.79 4.99
C MET A 73 -4.19 12.57 5.35
N ILE A 74 -2.90 12.75 5.52
CA ILE A 74 -1.98 11.74 6.04
C ILE A 74 -1.33 12.33 7.30
N ASP A 75 -1.47 11.64 8.42
CA ASP A 75 -0.94 12.06 9.71
C ASP A 75 -1.24 13.56 10.02
N HIS A 76 -2.51 13.96 9.86
CA HIS A 76 -3.02 15.33 10.05
C HIS A 76 -2.53 16.37 9.04
N GLU A 77 -1.72 16.02 8.05
CA GLU A 77 -1.33 16.93 6.97
C GLU A 77 -2.22 16.74 5.73
N GLU A 78 -2.81 17.84 5.26
CA GLU A 78 -3.62 17.81 4.03
C GLU A 78 -2.72 17.89 2.80
N ILE A 79 -2.58 16.74 2.12
CA ILE A 79 -1.69 16.61 0.96
C ILE A 79 -2.31 17.17 -0.32
N THR A 80 -3.63 17.24 -0.43
CA THR A 80 -4.34 17.72 -1.63
C THR A 80 -4.08 19.18 -1.95
N LYS A 81 -3.71 19.99 -0.96
CA LYS A 81 -3.36 21.40 -1.12
C LYS A 81 -1.86 21.67 -1.26
N MET A 82 -1.01 20.64 -1.16
CA MET A 82 0.43 20.81 -1.27
C MET A 82 0.83 21.19 -2.69
N ARG A 83 1.79 22.10 -2.80
CA ARG A 83 2.49 22.36 -4.07
C ARG A 83 3.31 21.14 -4.47
N ARG A 84 3.54 20.97 -5.77
CA ARG A 84 4.24 19.82 -6.34
C ARG A 84 5.60 19.53 -5.68
N SER A 85 6.38 20.57 -5.41
CA SER A 85 7.69 20.44 -4.74
C SER A 85 7.57 19.96 -3.30
N LYS A 86 6.62 20.50 -2.54
CA LYS A 86 6.36 20.06 -1.15
C LYS A 86 5.84 18.63 -1.13
N MET A 87 4.95 18.26 -2.05
CA MET A 87 4.40 16.91 -2.15
C MET A 87 5.48 15.87 -2.48
N ALA A 88 6.45 16.21 -3.33
CA ALA A 88 7.57 15.33 -3.63
C ALA A 88 8.42 15.02 -2.40
N VAL A 89 8.70 16.02 -1.56
CA VAL A 89 9.41 15.85 -0.28
C VAL A 89 8.57 15.04 0.70
N PHE A 90 7.28 15.35 0.82
CA PHE A 90 6.36 14.63 1.69
C PHE A 90 6.29 13.15 1.33
N ARG A 91 6.12 12.82 0.05
CA ARG A 91 6.10 11.44 -0.45
C ARG A 91 7.35 10.67 -0.08
N ARG A 92 8.55 11.24 -0.32
CA ARG A 92 9.82 10.59 0.03
C ARG A 92 9.93 10.26 1.50
N ASN A 93 9.47 11.15 2.37
CA ASN A 93 9.65 11.04 3.82
C ASN A 93 8.54 10.25 4.51
N ASN A 94 7.34 10.17 3.93
CA ASN A 94 6.16 9.67 4.63
C ASN A 94 5.48 8.49 3.96
N ILE A 95 5.73 8.21 2.68
CA ILE A 95 5.06 7.17 1.92
C ILE A 95 6.06 6.17 1.37
N GLY A 96 5.89 4.90 1.71
CA GLY A 96 6.57 3.78 1.06
C GLY A 96 5.70 3.20 -0.05
N LEU A 97 6.29 2.88 -1.20
CA LEU A 97 5.58 2.34 -2.36
C LEU A 97 6.07 0.95 -2.70
N ILE A 98 5.13 0.03 -2.91
CA ILE A 98 5.37 -1.34 -3.37
C ILE A 98 4.54 -1.57 -4.62
N PHE A 99 5.16 -2.08 -5.68
CA PHE A 99 4.52 -2.28 -6.98
C PHE A 99 4.50 -3.75 -7.38
N GLN A 100 3.59 -4.10 -8.28
CA GLN A 100 3.48 -5.42 -8.87
C GLN A 100 4.77 -5.85 -9.61
N ASP A 101 5.40 -4.93 -10.33
CA ASP A 101 6.60 -5.19 -11.13
C ASP A 101 7.90 -4.99 -10.35
N PHE A 102 7.82 -4.89 -9.03
CA PHE A 102 8.94 -4.68 -8.09
C PHE A 102 9.69 -3.36 -8.27
N ASN A 103 9.89 -2.88 -9.48
CA ASN A 103 10.61 -1.64 -9.84
C ASN A 103 12.03 -1.57 -9.24
N LEU A 104 12.75 -2.69 -9.24
CA LEU A 104 14.13 -2.76 -8.83
C LEU A 104 15.06 -2.38 -10.00
N LEU A 105 16.17 -1.72 -9.66
CA LEU A 105 17.19 -1.34 -10.64
C LEU A 105 18.18 -2.49 -10.83
N GLU A 106 18.24 -3.03 -12.04
CA GLU A 106 19.13 -4.15 -12.38
C GLU A 106 20.61 -3.79 -12.34
N SER A 107 20.93 -2.50 -12.48
CA SER A 107 22.30 -1.96 -12.37
C SER A 107 22.83 -1.94 -10.94
N LEU A 108 21.98 -2.16 -9.93
CA LEU A 108 22.33 -2.16 -8.52
C LEU A 108 22.14 -3.57 -7.93
N ASN A 109 22.96 -3.91 -6.93
CA ASN A 109 22.73 -5.13 -6.14
C ASN A 109 21.50 -4.96 -5.21
N VAL A 110 21.16 -6.01 -4.47
CA VAL A 110 20.02 -6.01 -3.53
C VAL A 110 20.18 -4.90 -2.48
N LYS A 111 21.32 -4.82 -1.82
CA LYS A 111 21.58 -3.83 -0.77
C LYS A 111 21.41 -2.40 -1.28
N ASP A 112 21.98 -2.08 -2.43
CA ASP A 112 21.92 -0.73 -3.00
C ASP A 112 20.51 -0.37 -3.50
N ASN A 113 19.73 -1.33 -3.97
CA ASN A 113 18.31 -1.15 -4.25
C ASN A 113 17.54 -0.74 -2.99
N ILE A 114 17.78 -1.43 -1.88
CA ILE A 114 17.11 -1.12 -0.60
C ILE A 114 17.49 0.27 -0.10
N LEU A 115 18.77 0.60 -0.17
CA LEU A 115 19.32 1.88 0.33
C LEU A 115 19.07 3.06 -0.61
N LEU A 116 18.58 2.83 -1.82
CA LEU A 116 18.42 3.87 -2.84
C LEU A 116 17.73 5.14 -2.34
N PRO A 117 16.62 5.09 -1.59
CA PRO A 117 15.99 6.30 -1.06
C PRO A 117 16.92 7.13 -0.17
N LEU A 118 17.79 6.49 0.60
CA LEU A 118 18.76 7.15 1.48
C LEU A 118 19.99 7.63 0.72
N ILE A 119 20.42 6.90 -0.32
CA ILE A 119 21.50 7.29 -1.20
C ILE A 119 21.17 8.62 -1.90
N LEU A 120 19.96 8.72 -2.43
CA LEU A 120 19.48 9.92 -3.13
C LEU A 120 19.38 11.16 -2.24
N GLU A 121 19.18 10.96 -0.93
CA GLU A 121 19.10 12.03 0.06
C GLU A 121 20.42 12.25 0.82
N ASN A 122 21.48 11.50 0.50
CA ASN A 122 22.76 11.52 1.22
C ASN A 122 22.63 11.26 2.73
N ARG A 123 21.82 10.26 3.11
CA ARG A 123 21.45 9.92 4.49
C ARG A 123 21.79 8.48 4.89
N ILE A 124 22.85 7.91 4.34
CA ILE A 124 23.22 6.50 4.56
C ILE A 124 23.81 6.26 5.96
N GLU A 125 24.36 7.26 6.60
CA GLU A 125 25.21 7.13 7.79
C GLU A 125 24.55 6.37 8.96
N ASP A 126 23.23 6.47 9.13
CA ASP A 126 22.47 5.85 10.21
C ASP A 126 21.67 4.63 9.78
N SER A 127 21.94 4.06 8.61
CA SER A 127 21.08 3.04 7.99
C SER A 127 21.42 1.60 8.37
N GLU A 128 22.62 1.31 8.89
CA GLU A 128 23.11 -0.06 9.07
C GLU A 128 22.25 -0.89 10.02
N GLU A 129 21.93 -0.35 11.19
CA GLU A 129 21.10 -1.07 12.18
C GLU A 129 19.69 -1.31 11.65
N LYS A 130 19.11 -0.31 11.02
CA LYS A 130 17.77 -0.42 10.43
C LYS A 130 17.73 -1.40 9.28
N LEU A 131 18.73 -1.35 8.39
CA LEU A 131 18.87 -2.32 7.30
C LEU A 131 18.97 -3.75 7.83
N LYS A 132 19.74 -3.95 8.89
CA LYS A 132 19.89 -5.25 9.55
C LYS A 132 18.56 -5.76 10.09
N GLN A 133 17.80 -4.93 10.80
CA GLN A 133 16.49 -5.30 11.35
C GLN A 133 15.49 -5.64 10.24
N ILE A 134 15.44 -4.84 9.20
CA ILE A 134 14.55 -5.07 8.04
C ILE A 134 14.95 -6.37 7.31
N ALA A 135 16.23 -6.56 7.05
CA ALA A 135 16.75 -7.74 6.38
C ALA A 135 16.48 -9.03 7.16
N GLU A 136 16.54 -8.97 8.48
CA GLU A 136 16.23 -10.10 9.35
C GLU A 136 14.74 -10.47 9.30
N VAL A 137 13.85 -9.48 9.43
CA VAL A 137 12.39 -9.71 9.36
C VAL A 137 11.98 -10.27 8.00
N LEU A 138 12.56 -9.76 6.92
CA LEU A 138 12.24 -10.17 5.55
C LEU A 138 13.06 -11.38 5.05
N SER A 139 13.95 -11.93 5.88
CA SER A 139 14.81 -13.06 5.55
C SER A 139 15.59 -12.87 4.24
N ILE A 140 16.21 -11.70 4.08
CA ILE A 140 17.00 -11.33 2.89
C ILE A 140 18.45 -10.99 3.20
N ALA A 141 18.91 -11.22 4.42
CA ALA A 141 20.29 -10.89 4.82
C ALA A 141 21.34 -11.62 3.98
N ASP A 142 21.07 -12.84 3.56
CA ASP A 142 21.97 -13.71 2.78
C ASP A 142 22.06 -13.33 1.29
N ILE A 143 21.15 -12.49 0.78
CA ILE A 143 21.12 -12.08 -0.64
C ILE A 143 21.58 -10.64 -0.87
N MET A 144 22.04 -9.92 0.14
CA MET A 144 22.37 -8.49 0.07
C MET A 144 23.39 -8.14 -1.03
N GLY A 145 24.35 -9.00 -1.27
CA GLY A 145 25.38 -8.81 -2.30
C GLY A 145 25.00 -9.31 -3.69
N LYS A 146 23.84 -9.97 -3.85
CA LYS A 146 23.42 -10.53 -5.14
C LYS A 146 22.88 -9.47 -6.09
N SER A 147 23.00 -9.75 -7.39
CA SER A 147 22.24 -9.04 -8.41
C SER A 147 20.75 -9.34 -8.28
N VAL A 148 19.91 -8.36 -8.58
CA VAL A 148 18.43 -8.56 -8.59
C VAL A 148 17.98 -9.55 -9.67
N THR A 149 18.81 -9.79 -10.69
CA THR A 149 18.54 -10.80 -11.74
C THR A 149 18.76 -12.24 -11.26
N ASP A 150 19.47 -12.43 -10.14
CA ASP A 150 19.84 -13.73 -9.60
C ASP A 150 18.94 -14.21 -8.45
N ILE A 151 17.84 -13.50 -8.21
CA ILE A 151 16.90 -13.80 -7.13
C ILE A 151 15.49 -14.10 -7.67
N SER A 152 14.69 -14.83 -6.89
CA SER A 152 13.32 -15.18 -7.24
C SER A 152 12.36 -13.98 -7.23
N GLY A 153 11.17 -14.13 -7.81
CA GLY A 153 10.13 -13.11 -7.76
C GLY A 153 9.70 -12.74 -6.34
N GLY A 154 9.53 -13.73 -5.47
CA GLY A 154 9.22 -13.50 -4.05
C GLY A 154 10.36 -12.76 -3.32
N GLN A 155 11.62 -13.10 -3.58
CA GLN A 155 12.77 -12.38 -3.07
C GLN A 155 12.81 -10.93 -3.60
N LYS A 156 12.57 -10.72 -4.89
CA LYS A 156 12.48 -9.37 -5.47
C LYS A 156 11.43 -8.52 -4.76
N GLN A 157 10.26 -9.10 -4.48
CA GLN A 157 9.21 -8.36 -3.77
C GLN A 157 9.61 -8.06 -2.33
N ARG A 158 10.28 -8.95 -1.63
CA ARG A 158 10.80 -8.67 -0.29
C ARG A 158 11.87 -7.57 -0.29
N VAL A 159 12.70 -7.51 -1.32
CA VAL A 159 13.64 -6.40 -1.53
C VAL A 159 12.90 -5.08 -1.77
N ALA A 160 11.86 -5.08 -2.58
CA ALA A 160 11.02 -3.90 -2.79
C ALA A 160 10.31 -3.43 -1.51
N ILE A 161 9.85 -4.37 -0.68
CA ILE A 161 9.29 -4.08 0.65
C ILE A 161 10.35 -3.44 1.56
N ALA A 162 11.56 -3.99 1.60
CA ALA A 162 12.68 -3.44 2.36
C ALA A 162 13.00 -2.00 1.94
N ARG A 163 13.04 -1.73 0.65
CA ARG A 163 13.23 -0.38 0.10
C ARG A 163 12.14 0.58 0.54
N ALA A 164 10.89 0.14 0.56
CA ALA A 164 9.76 0.96 1.03
C ALA A 164 9.87 1.31 2.52
N LEU A 165 10.46 0.44 3.33
CA LEU A 165 10.60 0.60 4.77
C LEU A 165 11.80 1.44 5.21
N ILE A 166 12.86 1.49 4.41
CA ILE A 166 14.16 2.00 4.87
C ILE A 166 14.13 3.48 5.29
N ASN A 167 13.26 4.27 4.71
CA ASN A 167 13.10 5.69 5.04
C ASN A 167 12.09 5.95 6.17
N THR A 168 11.66 4.95 6.89
CA THR A 168 10.70 5.03 8.01
C THR A 168 9.40 5.76 7.64
N PRO A 169 8.64 5.26 6.65
CA PRO A 169 7.43 5.94 6.22
C PRO A 169 6.31 5.87 7.27
N GLN A 170 5.36 6.79 7.20
CA GLN A 170 4.12 6.78 8.00
C GLN A 170 3.14 5.70 7.48
N ILE A 171 3.12 5.49 6.18
CA ILE A 171 2.21 4.59 5.49
C ILE A 171 2.92 3.90 4.33
N ILE A 172 2.61 2.62 4.13
CA ILE A 172 2.99 1.88 2.92
C ILE A 172 1.76 1.70 2.04
N LEU A 173 1.90 2.06 0.77
CA LEU A 173 0.92 1.80 -0.27
C LEU A 173 1.45 0.71 -1.19
N ALA A 174 0.70 -0.37 -1.33
CA ALA A 174 1.05 -1.50 -2.18
C ALA A 174 0.01 -1.65 -3.30
N ASP A 175 0.46 -1.57 -4.55
CA ASP A 175 -0.38 -1.74 -5.72
C ASP A 175 -0.18 -3.14 -6.30
N GLU A 176 -1.16 -4.03 -6.08
CA GLU A 176 -1.14 -5.44 -6.49
C GLU A 176 0.20 -6.14 -6.13
N PRO A 177 0.62 -6.14 -4.87
CA PRO A 177 1.99 -6.53 -4.49
C PRO A 177 2.32 -8.00 -4.78
N THR A 178 1.31 -8.83 -5.01
CA THR A 178 1.45 -10.27 -5.31
C THR A 178 1.00 -10.64 -6.71
N GLY A 179 0.71 -9.66 -7.56
CA GLY A 179 0.11 -9.87 -8.88
C GLY A 179 0.99 -10.68 -9.86
N ASN A 180 2.32 -10.64 -9.72
CA ASN A 180 3.28 -11.37 -10.55
C ASN A 180 3.85 -12.63 -9.86
N LEU A 181 3.23 -13.08 -8.77
CA LEU A 181 3.71 -14.20 -7.97
C LEU A 181 2.80 -15.42 -8.10
N ASP A 182 3.39 -16.61 -8.00
CA ASP A 182 2.63 -17.86 -7.82
C ASP A 182 1.99 -17.93 -6.43
N SER A 183 1.11 -18.91 -6.21
CA SER A 183 0.34 -19.03 -4.95
C SER A 183 1.22 -19.17 -3.71
N LYS A 184 2.32 -19.93 -3.80
CA LYS A 184 3.23 -20.13 -2.68
C LYS A 184 4.04 -18.86 -2.37
N SER A 185 4.51 -18.17 -3.39
CA SER A 185 5.22 -16.90 -3.24
C SER A 185 4.27 -15.80 -2.72
N THR A 186 3.02 -15.80 -3.15
CA THR A 186 1.96 -14.91 -2.65
C THR A 186 1.76 -15.09 -1.15
N GLU A 187 1.56 -16.32 -0.69
CA GLU A 187 1.43 -16.63 0.74
C GLU A 187 2.63 -16.12 1.53
N ASN A 188 3.82 -16.46 1.07
CA ASN A 188 5.08 -16.07 1.70
C ASN A 188 5.24 -14.54 1.81
N VAL A 189 5.00 -13.80 0.72
CA VAL A 189 5.08 -12.33 0.72
C VAL A 189 4.02 -11.72 1.64
N MET A 190 2.79 -12.25 1.64
CA MET A 190 1.74 -11.75 2.54
C MET A 190 2.08 -11.98 4.02
N GLU A 191 2.66 -13.11 4.36
CA GLU A 191 3.16 -13.36 5.72
C GLU A 191 4.24 -12.35 6.13
N TYR A 192 5.18 -12.02 5.25
CA TYR A 192 6.18 -10.98 5.51
C TYR A 192 5.55 -9.59 5.66
N LEU A 193 4.55 -9.26 4.85
CA LEU A 193 3.82 -7.98 5.01
C LEU A 193 3.12 -7.89 6.36
N VAL A 194 2.52 -8.98 6.84
CA VAL A 194 1.94 -9.04 8.19
C VAL A 194 3.02 -8.86 9.25
N ASP A 195 4.17 -9.52 9.11
CA ASP A 195 5.26 -9.42 10.07
C ASP A 195 5.82 -7.99 10.17
N ILE A 196 6.03 -7.31 9.07
CA ILE A 196 6.49 -5.91 9.08
C ILE A 196 5.45 -4.96 9.66
N ASN A 197 4.16 -5.17 9.34
CA ASN A 197 3.07 -4.39 9.91
C ASN A 197 3.05 -4.49 11.44
N ARG A 198 3.18 -5.70 11.97
CA ARG A 198 3.18 -5.95 13.41
C ARG A 198 4.44 -5.46 14.11
N LYS A 199 5.62 -5.77 13.57
CA LYS A 199 6.89 -5.43 14.18
C LYS A 199 7.16 -3.94 14.17
N PHE A 200 6.95 -3.27 13.05
CA PHE A 200 7.22 -1.85 12.90
C PHE A 200 6.01 -0.96 13.16
N LYS A 201 4.83 -1.56 13.42
CA LYS A 201 3.56 -0.85 13.64
C LYS A 201 3.22 0.12 12.50
N ILE A 202 3.60 -0.25 11.29
CA ILE A 202 3.37 0.57 10.10
C ILE A 202 2.00 0.31 9.50
N THR A 203 1.32 1.38 9.12
CA THR A 203 0.06 1.29 8.39
C THR A 203 0.33 0.85 6.96
N LEU A 204 -0.42 -0.15 6.49
CA LEU A 204 -0.28 -0.69 5.16
C LEU A 204 -1.63 -0.70 4.45
N VAL A 205 -1.67 -0.07 3.28
CA VAL A 205 -2.84 -0.06 2.40
C VAL A 205 -2.48 -0.77 1.10
N MET A 206 -3.15 -1.88 0.86
CA MET A 206 -2.93 -2.71 -0.32
C MET A 206 -4.11 -2.60 -1.26
N VAL A 207 -3.86 -2.24 -2.49
CA VAL A 207 -4.84 -2.33 -3.58
C VAL A 207 -4.68 -3.70 -4.23
N THR A 208 -5.74 -4.49 -4.26
CA THR A 208 -5.70 -5.83 -4.85
C THR A 208 -7.08 -6.27 -5.35
N HIS A 209 -7.11 -7.16 -6.33
CA HIS A 209 -8.28 -7.94 -6.72
C HIS A 209 -8.21 -9.39 -6.23
N ASP A 210 -7.12 -9.74 -5.56
CA ASP A 210 -6.90 -11.09 -5.02
C ASP A 210 -7.50 -11.22 -3.61
N SER A 211 -8.61 -11.95 -3.50
CA SER A 211 -9.27 -12.21 -2.23
C SER A 211 -8.41 -12.97 -1.24
N TYR A 212 -7.53 -13.86 -1.72
CA TYR A 212 -6.61 -14.59 -0.87
C TYR A 212 -5.60 -13.64 -0.19
N ALA A 213 -4.96 -12.77 -0.97
CA ALA A 213 -4.07 -11.75 -0.41
C ALA A 213 -4.82 -10.82 0.57
N ALA A 214 -6.03 -10.39 0.23
CA ALA A 214 -6.85 -9.54 1.10
C ALA A 214 -7.20 -10.21 2.43
N SER A 215 -7.29 -11.54 2.48
CA SER A 215 -7.61 -12.29 3.71
C SER A 215 -6.56 -12.17 4.82
N PHE A 216 -5.35 -11.74 4.49
CA PHE A 216 -4.28 -11.45 5.47
C PHE A 216 -4.46 -10.10 6.16
N CYS A 217 -5.29 -9.21 5.62
CA CYS A 217 -5.50 -7.86 6.13
C CYS A 217 -6.48 -7.83 7.30
N ASP A 218 -6.40 -6.79 8.11
CA ASP A 218 -7.31 -6.56 9.25
C ASP A 218 -8.71 -6.15 8.78
N LYS A 219 -8.77 -5.48 7.62
CA LYS A 219 -9.99 -4.91 7.07
C LYS A 219 -9.94 -4.94 5.55
N VAL A 220 -11.09 -5.15 4.95
CA VAL A 220 -11.30 -5.01 3.50
C VAL A 220 -12.31 -3.90 3.25
N ILE A 221 -11.92 -2.95 2.43
CA ILE A 221 -12.78 -1.88 1.92
C ILE A 221 -13.06 -2.18 0.45
N LEU A 222 -14.32 -2.29 0.11
CA LEU A 222 -14.74 -2.55 -1.25
C LEU A 222 -15.17 -1.26 -1.93
N LEU A 223 -14.53 -0.97 -3.06
CA LEU A 223 -14.87 0.15 -3.94
C LEU A 223 -15.79 -0.34 -5.07
N LYS A 224 -16.85 0.40 -5.30
CA LYS A 224 -17.76 0.19 -6.44
C LYS A 224 -18.21 1.53 -6.97
N ASP A 225 -18.15 1.70 -8.30
CA ASP A 225 -18.61 2.92 -8.98
C ASP A 225 -18.01 4.22 -8.40
N GLY A 226 -16.74 4.17 -8.01
CA GLY A 226 -16.01 5.34 -7.54
C GLY A 226 -16.32 5.80 -6.12
N ILE A 227 -16.98 4.98 -5.32
CA ILE A 227 -17.29 5.21 -3.91
C ILE A 227 -16.92 4.00 -3.06
N GLN A 228 -16.77 4.22 -1.75
CA GLN A 228 -16.71 3.11 -0.79
C GLN A 228 -18.11 2.48 -0.71
N PHE A 229 -18.20 1.20 -1.05
CA PHE A 229 -19.47 0.48 -1.07
C PHE A 229 -19.72 -0.27 0.24
N LEU A 230 -18.77 -1.07 0.67
CA LEU A 230 -18.83 -1.84 1.90
C LEU A 230 -17.45 -1.97 2.55
N GLU A 231 -17.46 -2.23 3.85
CA GLU A 231 -16.29 -2.48 4.66
C GLU A 231 -16.58 -3.70 5.55
N ILE A 232 -15.61 -4.63 5.64
CA ILE A 232 -15.65 -5.76 6.56
C ILE A 232 -14.35 -5.85 7.34
N GLU A 233 -14.46 -6.23 8.60
CA GLU A 233 -13.33 -6.42 9.50
C GLU A 233 -13.07 -7.90 9.77
N LYS A 234 -11.78 -8.25 9.84
CA LYS A 234 -11.35 -9.61 10.15
C LYS A 234 -11.56 -9.97 11.61
N ASN A 235 -11.31 -9.00 12.52
CA ASN A 235 -11.32 -9.24 13.96
C ASN A 235 -10.41 -10.43 14.33
N ASN A 236 -10.90 -11.37 15.14
CA ASN A 236 -10.14 -12.55 15.58
C ASN A 236 -10.31 -13.78 14.68
N LYS A 237 -10.83 -13.60 13.47
CA LYS A 237 -11.03 -14.71 12.52
C LYS A 237 -9.70 -15.19 11.94
N SER A 238 -9.66 -16.47 11.57
CA SER A 238 -8.55 -16.99 10.75
C SER A 238 -8.60 -16.41 9.32
N ASN A 239 -7.47 -16.47 8.61
CA ASN A 239 -7.42 -16.06 7.21
C ASN A 239 -8.44 -16.82 6.36
N SER A 240 -8.59 -18.13 6.58
CA SER A 240 -9.53 -18.97 5.82
C SER A 240 -10.99 -18.59 6.09
N THR A 241 -11.36 -18.25 7.30
CA THR A 241 -12.70 -17.78 7.65
C THR A 241 -12.95 -16.40 7.04
N PHE A 242 -11.99 -15.48 7.14
CA PHE A 242 -12.13 -14.16 6.56
C PHE A 242 -12.19 -14.20 5.03
N LEU A 243 -11.44 -15.11 4.39
CA LEU A 243 -11.52 -15.35 2.95
C LEU A 243 -12.94 -15.74 2.51
N LYS A 244 -13.63 -16.58 3.28
CA LYS A 244 -15.03 -16.93 3.02
C LYS A 244 -15.95 -15.71 3.12
N ASP A 245 -15.74 -14.86 4.13
CA ASP A 245 -16.51 -13.62 4.28
C ASP A 245 -16.30 -12.69 3.08
N ILE A 246 -15.07 -12.59 2.58
CA ILE A 246 -14.73 -11.80 1.39
C ILE A 246 -15.46 -12.35 0.16
N TYR A 247 -15.44 -13.66 -0.06
CA TYR A 247 -16.16 -14.28 -1.17
C TYR A 247 -17.68 -14.06 -1.10
N GLU A 248 -18.27 -14.19 0.09
CA GLU A 248 -19.69 -13.89 0.28
C GLU A 248 -20.02 -12.42 -0.03
N LEU A 249 -19.13 -11.51 0.37
CA LEU A 249 -19.28 -10.10 0.06
C LEU A 249 -19.24 -9.83 -1.45
N LEU A 250 -18.27 -10.42 -2.15
CA LEU A 250 -18.11 -10.25 -3.60
C LEU A 250 -19.27 -10.84 -4.39
N LYS A 251 -19.84 -11.98 -3.96
CA LYS A 251 -21.05 -12.58 -4.56
C LYS A 251 -22.26 -11.66 -4.46
N ARG A 252 -22.44 -10.97 -3.35
CA ARG A 252 -23.58 -10.04 -3.17
C ARG A 252 -23.50 -8.83 -4.10
N ILE A 253 -22.31 -8.48 -4.57
CA ILE A 253 -22.06 -7.31 -5.41
C ILE A 253 -22.06 -7.68 -6.89
N GLY A 254 -21.56 -8.85 -7.23
CA GLY A 254 -21.63 -9.42 -8.58
C GLY A 254 -22.95 -10.12 -8.86
N GLY A 255 -23.87 -10.14 -7.91
CA GLY A 255 -25.11 -10.87 -8.01
C GLY A 255 -26.10 -10.28 -9.01
N GLU A 256 -26.09 -10.82 -10.18
CA GLU A 256 -27.21 -11.35 -10.93
C GLU A 256 -27.06 -12.86 -11.00
#